data_b6fa1fb5adf2b95478eb79fefbceda71
#
_entry.id   b6fa1fb5adf2b95478eb79fefbceda71
#
_cell.length_a   1.000
_cell.length_b   1.000
_cell.length_c   1.000
_cell.angle_alpha   90.00
_cell.angle_beta   90.00
_cell.angle_gamma   90.00
#
_symmetry.space_group_name_H-M   'P 1'
#
loop_
_entity.id
_entity.type
_entity.pdbx_description
1 polymer ?
#
loop_
_entity_poly.entity_id
_entity_poly.type
_entity_poly.pdbx_seq_one_letter_code
_entity_poly.pdbx_strand_id
1 'polypeptide(L)'
;PSGMSFNTWMCPADTGDGEAMSLRAGAELANIEFLRMTVVPRSFNAAGLNALSGMGAVLINAKGEAFMDRYHPLGMKGPRYKMVQGVLNEMREGRGPVYMDCRGIAPEAQKHLIATLSCDKDSFKDYFEQLGIDLTTTPMEVDTSEGMQGGPNEVCGSGVKINKDCGTNVPGLYAGGNGADQCRSLHMAVTSGIHAGRMAAHYCASL
;
A
#
# COMPACT_ATOMS: atom_id res chain seq x y z
N PRO A 1 -7.24 -4.02 7.53
CA PRO A 1 -6.80 -2.87 8.33
C PRO A 1 -5.42 -2.39 7.90
N SER A 2 -5.18 -1.09 7.99
CA SER A 2 -3.92 -0.45 7.63
C SER A 2 -3.46 0.61 8.66
N GLY A 3 -4.14 0.71 9.77
CA GLY A 3 -3.94 1.73 10.78
C GLY A 3 -3.48 1.23 12.13
N MET A 4 -2.76 0.12 12.19
CA MET A 4 -2.45 -0.54 13.47
C MET A 4 -1.11 -0.15 14.05
N SER A 5 -0.24 0.52 13.32
CA SER A 5 1.07 0.92 13.81
C SER A 5 1.53 2.29 13.27
N PHE A 6 2.74 2.69 13.64
CA PHE A 6 3.28 4.01 13.36
C PHE A 6 3.55 4.28 11.87
N ASN A 7 4.06 3.31 11.14
CA ASN A 7 4.39 3.44 9.72
C ASN A 7 3.23 2.98 8.83
N THR A 8 2.07 3.58 9.00
CA THR A 8 0.92 3.24 8.17
C THR A 8 1.09 3.77 6.75
N TRP A 9 0.68 2.97 5.79
CA TRP A 9 0.73 3.35 4.38
C TRP A 9 -0.46 4.20 3.94
N MET A 10 -1.65 3.90 4.45
CA MET A 10 -2.91 4.48 3.98
C MET A 10 -3.60 5.29 5.08
N CYS A 11 -4.68 4.77 5.60
CA CYS A 11 -5.51 5.43 6.58
C CYS A 11 -5.23 4.89 7.99
N PRO A 12 -4.76 5.71 8.92
CA PRO A 12 -4.48 5.27 10.28
C PRO A 12 -5.73 4.86 11.08
N ALA A 13 -6.92 5.21 10.61
CA ALA A 13 -8.19 4.85 11.23
C ALA A 13 -8.80 3.53 10.69
N ASP A 14 -8.14 2.87 9.74
CA ASP A 14 -8.60 1.59 9.18
C ASP A 14 -8.11 0.42 10.05
N THR A 15 -8.85 0.13 11.11
CA THR A 15 -8.46 -0.82 12.18
C THR A 15 -9.10 -2.20 12.05
N GLY A 16 -9.85 -2.47 10.96
CA GLY A 16 -10.46 -3.78 10.70
C GLY A 16 -11.80 -4.02 11.39
N ASP A 17 -12.51 -2.95 11.73
CA ASP A 17 -13.80 -3.04 12.41
C ASP A 17 -14.84 -3.77 11.56
N GLY A 18 -14.82 -3.57 10.24
CA GLY A 18 -15.72 -4.24 9.29
C GLY A 18 -15.56 -5.75 9.30
N GLU A 19 -14.33 -6.23 9.26
CA GLU A 19 -13.99 -7.65 9.33
C GLU A 19 -14.36 -8.23 10.69
N ALA A 20 -14.06 -7.51 11.77
CA ALA A 20 -14.39 -7.94 13.12
C ALA A 20 -15.91 -8.05 13.34
N MET A 21 -16.69 -7.08 12.87
CA MET A 21 -18.16 -7.13 12.94
C MET A 21 -18.71 -8.29 12.11
N SER A 22 -18.20 -8.49 10.90
CA SER A 22 -18.61 -9.58 10.01
C SER A 22 -18.31 -10.95 10.63
N LEU A 23 -17.13 -11.12 11.21
CA LEU A 23 -16.75 -12.36 11.91
C LEU A 23 -17.66 -12.64 13.10
N ARG A 24 -17.98 -11.62 13.91
CA ARG A 24 -18.92 -11.76 15.03
C ARG A 24 -20.32 -12.11 14.59
N ALA A 25 -20.73 -11.68 13.40
CA ALA A 25 -22.00 -12.07 12.79
C ALA A 25 -22.00 -13.49 12.20
N GLY A 26 -20.86 -14.17 12.18
CA GLY A 26 -20.71 -15.53 11.66
C GLY A 26 -20.25 -15.58 10.20
N ALA A 27 -19.81 -14.47 9.60
CA ALA A 27 -19.25 -14.48 8.27
C ALA A 27 -17.85 -15.11 8.23
N GLU A 28 -17.54 -15.79 7.12
CA GLU A 28 -16.21 -16.30 6.86
C GLU A 28 -15.28 -15.16 6.41
N LEU A 29 -14.02 -15.23 6.85
CA LEU A 29 -12.94 -14.39 6.34
C LEU A 29 -12.02 -15.21 5.44
N ALA A 30 -11.40 -14.56 4.46
CA ALA A 30 -10.47 -15.20 3.54
C ALA A 30 -9.20 -14.37 3.36
N ASN A 31 -8.07 -15.05 3.22
CA ASN A 31 -6.76 -14.47 2.89
C ASN A 31 -6.25 -13.42 3.89
N ILE A 32 -6.74 -13.40 5.12
CA ILE A 32 -6.37 -12.36 6.11
C ILE A 32 -4.91 -12.46 6.59
N GLU A 33 -4.26 -13.59 6.39
CA GLU A 33 -2.85 -13.83 6.66
C GLU A 33 -1.91 -13.16 5.65
N PHE A 34 -2.43 -12.77 4.48
CA PHE A 34 -1.62 -12.11 3.44
C PHE A 34 -1.61 -10.61 3.66
N LEU A 35 -0.44 -10.09 3.97
CA LEU A 35 -0.21 -8.67 4.21
C LEU A 35 0.58 -8.06 3.06
N ARG A 36 0.21 -6.85 2.67
CA ARG A 36 0.96 -6.02 1.75
C ARG A 36 1.75 -5.00 2.52
N MET A 37 2.99 -4.89 2.17
CA MET A 37 3.89 -3.86 2.64
C MET A 37 4.41 -3.05 1.46
N THR A 38 4.84 -1.84 1.73
CA THR A 38 5.51 -0.99 0.75
C THR A 38 6.66 -0.24 1.40
N VAL A 39 7.52 0.35 0.59
CA VAL A 39 8.54 1.27 1.08
C VAL A 39 7.90 2.63 1.27
N VAL A 40 8.11 3.24 2.41
CA VAL A 40 7.55 4.54 2.82
C VAL A 40 8.65 5.44 3.39
N PRO A 41 8.48 6.77 3.36
CA PRO A 41 9.36 7.64 4.11
C PRO A 41 9.35 7.30 5.59
N ARG A 42 10.50 7.37 6.25
CA ARG A 42 10.60 7.05 7.67
C ARG A 42 9.97 8.13 8.57
N SER A 43 10.07 9.38 8.17
CA SER A 43 9.68 10.51 9.02
C SER A 43 8.23 10.98 8.84
N PHE A 44 7.52 10.46 7.84
CA PHE A 44 6.13 10.85 7.56
C PHE A 44 5.38 9.79 6.77
N ASN A 45 4.06 9.82 6.85
CA ASN A 45 3.20 8.88 6.14
C ASN A 45 2.96 9.34 4.70
N ALA A 46 3.53 8.62 3.75
CA ALA A 46 3.35 8.86 2.32
C ALA A 46 3.22 7.57 1.52
N ALA A 47 2.21 7.52 0.67
CA ALA A 47 2.12 6.54 -0.39
C ALA A 47 2.89 7.02 -1.65
N GLY A 48 3.04 6.17 -2.64
CA GLY A 48 3.49 6.60 -3.97
C GLY A 48 4.99 6.52 -4.25
N LEU A 49 5.85 6.13 -3.31
CA LEU A 49 7.30 6.03 -3.56
C LEU A 49 7.67 5.10 -4.72
N ASN A 50 6.80 4.15 -5.07
CA ASN A 50 7.01 3.30 -6.25
C ASN A 50 7.02 4.09 -7.57
N ALA A 51 6.34 5.23 -7.64
CA ALA A 51 6.38 6.12 -8.79
C ALA A 51 7.80 6.67 -9.00
N LEU A 52 8.50 6.99 -7.92
CA LEU A 52 9.88 7.46 -7.98
C LEU A 52 10.83 6.40 -8.57
N SER A 53 10.64 5.12 -8.23
CA SER A 53 11.44 4.05 -8.83
C SER A 53 11.19 3.92 -10.34
N GLY A 54 9.95 4.16 -10.78
CA GLY A 54 9.59 4.25 -12.20
C GLY A 54 10.27 5.41 -12.94
N MET A 55 10.60 6.48 -12.23
CA MET A 55 11.30 7.66 -12.75
C MET A 55 12.83 7.51 -12.73
N GLY A 56 13.37 6.48 -12.11
CA GLY A 56 14.81 6.22 -12.02
C GLY A 56 15.44 6.42 -10.64
N ALA A 57 14.63 6.61 -9.58
CA ALA A 57 15.13 6.58 -8.22
C ALA A 57 15.67 5.20 -7.87
N VAL A 58 16.67 5.14 -6.99
CA VAL A 58 17.29 3.91 -6.51
C VAL A 58 17.26 3.84 -4.99
N LEU A 59 17.19 2.62 -4.45
CA LEU A 59 17.39 2.38 -3.03
C LEU A 59 18.87 2.20 -2.75
N ILE A 60 19.40 2.98 -1.82
CA ILE A 60 20.77 2.92 -1.36
C ILE A 60 20.84 2.63 0.15
N ASN A 61 21.88 1.93 0.58
CA ASN A 61 22.14 1.68 2.00
C ASN A 61 22.96 2.82 2.64
N ALA A 62 23.31 2.69 3.92
CA ALA A 62 24.09 3.69 4.66
C ALA A 62 25.49 3.95 4.07
N LYS A 63 26.00 3.04 3.24
CA LYS A 63 27.29 3.20 2.54
C LYS A 63 27.15 3.89 1.18
N GLY A 64 25.92 4.26 0.78
CA GLY A 64 25.64 4.83 -0.53
C GLY A 64 25.60 3.79 -1.66
N GLU A 65 25.55 2.51 -1.36
CA GLU A 65 25.51 1.43 -2.34
C GLU A 65 24.08 1.15 -2.78
N ALA A 66 23.79 1.19 -4.09
CA ALA A 66 22.57 0.66 -4.65
C ALA A 66 22.55 -0.87 -4.50
N PHE A 67 21.51 -1.43 -3.91
CA PHE A 67 21.53 -2.83 -3.49
C PHE A 67 20.47 -3.71 -4.14
N MET A 68 19.50 -3.17 -4.85
CA MET A 68 18.36 -3.95 -5.34
C MET A 68 18.75 -5.06 -6.32
N ASP A 69 19.85 -4.93 -7.04
CA ASP A 69 20.36 -5.98 -7.94
C ASP A 69 20.77 -7.26 -7.19
N ARG A 70 21.08 -7.16 -5.90
CA ARG A 70 21.34 -8.33 -5.03
C ARG A 70 20.08 -9.15 -4.75
N TYR A 71 18.90 -8.51 -4.80
CA TYR A 71 17.63 -9.11 -4.41
C TYR A 71 16.74 -9.48 -5.60
N HIS A 72 16.94 -8.84 -6.74
CA HIS A 72 16.21 -9.15 -7.97
C HIS A 72 16.98 -8.75 -9.23
N PRO A 73 17.00 -9.61 -10.29
CA PRO A 73 17.74 -9.33 -11.53
C PRO A 73 17.31 -8.04 -12.26
N LEU A 74 16.09 -7.59 -12.05
CA LEU A 74 15.57 -6.33 -12.61
C LEU A 74 15.82 -5.13 -11.68
N GLY A 75 16.56 -5.29 -10.59
CA GLY A 75 16.85 -4.23 -9.62
C GLY A 75 15.58 -3.52 -9.15
N MET A 76 15.54 -2.19 -9.25
CA MET A 76 14.39 -1.35 -8.90
C MET A 76 13.11 -1.60 -9.72
N LYS A 77 13.20 -2.27 -10.85
CA LYS A 77 12.04 -2.66 -11.68
C LYS A 77 11.46 -4.02 -11.26
N GLY A 78 12.02 -4.63 -10.24
CA GLY A 78 11.51 -5.87 -9.66
C GLY A 78 10.16 -5.69 -8.95
N PRO A 79 9.51 -6.79 -8.58
CA PRO A 79 8.25 -6.75 -7.84
C PRO A 79 8.39 -6.00 -6.51
N ARG A 80 7.34 -5.27 -6.11
CA ARG A 80 7.32 -4.44 -4.90
C ARG A 80 7.77 -5.20 -3.64
N TYR A 81 7.32 -6.43 -3.46
CA TYR A 81 7.70 -7.23 -2.29
C TYR A 81 9.21 -7.49 -2.21
N LYS A 82 9.91 -7.51 -3.34
CA LYS A 82 11.38 -7.62 -3.37
C LYS A 82 12.06 -6.35 -2.90
N MET A 83 11.48 -5.18 -3.18
CA MET A 83 11.98 -3.91 -2.63
C MET A 83 11.85 -3.89 -1.11
N VAL A 84 10.68 -4.27 -0.59
CA VAL A 84 10.43 -4.40 0.86
C VAL A 84 11.42 -5.39 1.48
N GLN A 85 11.59 -6.56 0.86
CA GLN A 85 12.52 -7.59 1.32
C GLN A 85 13.97 -7.10 1.33
N GLY A 86 14.38 -6.35 0.30
CA GLY A 86 15.70 -5.73 0.20
C GLY A 86 15.94 -4.74 1.33
N VAL A 87 14.99 -3.81 1.57
CA VAL A 87 15.09 -2.83 2.68
C VAL A 87 15.22 -3.55 4.03
N LEU A 88 14.36 -4.51 4.32
CA LEU A 88 14.41 -5.27 5.58
C LEU A 88 15.74 -6.02 5.76
N ASN A 89 16.26 -6.62 4.70
CA ASN A 89 17.53 -7.36 4.77
C ASN A 89 18.73 -6.42 4.97
N GLU A 90 18.79 -5.28 4.27
CA GLU A 90 19.85 -4.29 4.47
C GLU A 90 19.85 -3.79 5.93
N MET A 91 18.68 -3.54 6.51
CA MET A 91 18.55 -3.12 7.90
C MET A 91 18.97 -4.24 8.88
N ARG A 92 18.52 -5.47 8.67
CA ARG A 92 18.87 -6.63 9.53
C ARG A 92 20.36 -6.96 9.52
N GLU A 93 21.01 -6.76 8.39
CA GLU A 93 22.45 -7.03 8.23
C GLU A 93 23.33 -5.84 8.64
N GLY A 94 22.75 -4.81 9.27
CA GLY A 94 23.47 -3.66 9.81
C GLY A 94 23.97 -2.69 8.73
N ARG A 95 23.41 -2.71 7.53
CA ARG A 95 23.74 -1.76 6.44
C ARG A 95 22.71 -0.63 6.33
N GLY A 96 21.73 -0.56 7.24
CA GLY A 96 20.84 0.60 7.40
C GLY A 96 21.55 1.80 8.02
N PRO A 97 20.92 2.99 7.99
CA PRO A 97 19.60 3.26 7.39
C PRO A 97 19.59 3.14 5.86
N VAL A 98 18.39 3.00 5.30
CA VAL A 98 18.16 2.88 3.85
C VAL A 98 17.53 4.17 3.34
N TYR A 99 17.91 4.57 2.14
CA TYR A 99 17.42 5.81 1.52
C TYR A 99 16.89 5.57 0.12
N MET A 100 15.88 6.35 -0.27
CA MET A 100 15.47 6.54 -1.65
C MET A 100 16.29 7.69 -2.23
N ASP A 101 17.11 7.41 -3.22
CA ASP A 101 17.98 8.37 -3.89
C ASP A 101 17.38 8.77 -5.25
N CYS A 102 16.97 10.01 -5.36
CA CYS A 102 16.39 10.59 -6.58
C CYS A 102 17.40 11.44 -7.38
N ARG A 103 18.63 11.60 -6.91
CA ARG A 103 19.64 12.48 -7.54
C ARG A 103 20.01 12.04 -8.96
N GLY A 104 19.90 10.75 -9.26
CA GLY A 104 20.15 10.19 -10.60
C GLY A 104 18.98 10.30 -11.58
N ILE A 105 17.85 10.86 -11.18
CA ILE A 105 16.69 11.06 -12.05
C ILE A 105 17.01 12.17 -13.05
N ALA A 106 16.60 12.00 -14.32
CA ALA A 106 16.81 12.99 -15.37
C ALA A 106 16.22 14.36 -14.97
N PRO A 107 16.91 15.50 -15.24
CA PRO A 107 16.48 16.83 -14.79
C PRO A 107 15.04 17.20 -15.17
N GLU A 108 14.58 16.78 -16.34
CA GLU A 108 13.20 17.04 -16.78
C GLU A 108 12.18 16.25 -15.92
N ALA A 109 12.51 15.02 -15.55
CA ALA A 109 11.66 14.23 -14.68
C ALA A 109 11.71 14.72 -13.22
N GLN A 110 12.83 15.27 -12.76
CA GLN A 110 12.95 15.87 -11.43
C GLN A 110 11.94 17.00 -11.20
N LYS A 111 11.63 17.79 -12.22
CA LYS A 111 10.61 18.87 -12.14
C LYS A 111 9.22 18.34 -11.77
N HIS A 112 8.96 17.07 -12.03
CA HIS A 112 7.67 16.44 -11.77
C HIS A 112 7.64 15.58 -10.50
N LEU A 113 8.77 15.44 -9.76
CA LEU A 113 8.84 14.59 -8.57
C LEU A 113 7.77 14.94 -7.54
N ILE A 114 7.69 16.20 -7.16
CA ILE A 114 6.74 16.67 -6.16
C ILE A 114 5.30 16.52 -6.68
N ALA A 115 5.06 16.87 -7.94
CA ALA A 115 3.74 16.69 -8.54
C ALA A 115 3.32 15.21 -8.59
N THR A 116 4.25 14.32 -8.89
CA THR A 116 4.01 12.87 -8.90
C THR A 116 3.64 12.35 -7.51
N LEU A 117 4.34 12.77 -6.47
CA LEU A 117 4.03 12.41 -5.08
C LEU A 117 2.71 13.04 -4.61
N SER A 118 2.41 14.25 -5.07
CA SER A 118 1.19 14.97 -4.68
C SER A 118 -0.08 14.42 -5.33
N CYS A 119 0.00 13.48 -6.28
CA CYS A 119 -1.18 12.81 -6.84
C CYS A 119 -2.03 12.10 -5.76
N ASP A 120 -1.39 11.59 -4.72
CA ASP A 120 -2.08 10.90 -3.62
C ASP A 120 -2.37 11.83 -2.42
N LYS A 121 -1.58 12.89 -2.26
CA LYS A 121 -1.73 13.89 -1.19
C LYS A 121 -1.23 15.26 -1.63
N ASP A 122 -2.12 16.22 -1.75
CA ASP A 122 -1.80 17.61 -2.11
C ASP A 122 -0.81 18.28 -1.14
N SER A 123 -0.82 17.86 0.11
CA SER A 123 0.02 18.42 1.17
C SER A 123 1.51 18.02 1.10
N PHE A 124 1.92 17.15 0.17
CA PHE A 124 3.33 16.74 0.11
C PHE A 124 4.28 17.87 -0.21
N LYS A 125 3.90 18.72 -1.12
CA LYS A 125 4.72 19.88 -1.48
C LYS A 125 5.01 20.74 -0.26
N ASP A 126 3.96 21.13 0.46
CA ASP A 126 4.08 21.96 1.67
C ASP A 126 4.91 21.25 2.75
N TYR A 127 4.75 19.94 2.88
CA TYR A 127 5.47 19.14 3.85
C TYR A 127 6.97 19.05 3.54
N PHE A 128 7.34 18.82 2.29
CA PHE A 128 8.74 18.83 1.86
C PHE A 128 9.39 20.21 2.04
N GLU A 129 8.66 21.27 1.71
CA GLU A 129 9.12 22.65 1.91
C GLU A 129 9.35 22.95 3.40
N GLN A 130 8.41 22.56 4.28
CA GLN A 130 8.53 22.76 5.73
C GLN A 130 9.70 22.00 6.35
N LEU A 131 9.99 20.79 5.89
CA LEU A 131 11.09 19.97 6.36
C LEU A 131 12.43 20.27 5.68
N GLY A 132 12.45 21.15 4.68
CA GLY A 132 13.65 21.43 3.89
C GLY A 132 14.15 20.21 3.09
N ILE A 133 13.26 19.30 2.70
CA ILE A 133 13.61 18.11 1.93
C ILE A 133 13.62 18.47 0.45
N ASP A 134 14.81 18.44 -0.15
CA ASP A 134 15.00 18.52 -1.60
C ASP A 134 15.47 17.18 -2.14
N LEU A 135 14.54 16.47 -2.79
CA LEU A 135 14.79 15.13 -3.36
C LEU A 135 15.82 15.13 -4.51
N THR A 136 16.11 16.31 -5.08
CA THR A 136 17.11 16.44 -6.15
C THR A 136 18.54 16.47 -5.61
N THR A 137 18.70 16.79 -4.34
CA THR A 137 20.02 16.95 -3.68
C THR A 137 20.27 15.99 -2.55
N THR A 138 19.21 15.58 -1.85
CA THR A 138 19.34 14.77 -0.63
C THR A 138 18.52 13.49 -0.71
N PRO A 139 19.12 12.32 -0.49
CA PRO A 139 18.38 11.06 -0.38
C PRO A 139 17.42 11.09 0.81
N MET A 140 16.23 10.56 0.61
CA MET A 140 15.19 10.48 1.63
C MET A 140 15.27 9.16 2.38
N GLU A 141 15.42 9.21 3.71
CA GLU A 141 15.38 8.01 4.53
C GLU A 141 14.02 7.30 4.42
N VAL A 142 14.07 6.00 4.20
CA VAL A 142 12.89 5.16 4.01
C VAL A 142 12.89 3.97 4.97
N ASP A 143 11.70 3.45 5.20
CA ASP A 143 11.44 2.24 5.95
C ASP A 143 10.36 1.42 5.24
N THR A 144 9.96 0.31 5.81
CA THR A 144 8.81 -0.45 5.32
C THR A 144 7.55 -0.03 6.08
N SER A 145 6.42 0.05 5.37
CA SER A 145 5.13 0.22 6.03
C SER A 145 4.79 -1.00 6.88
N GLU A 146 3.84 -0.82 7.79
CA GLU A 146 3.15 -1.98 8.33
C GLU A 146 2.41 -2.74 7.23
N GLY A 147 2.06 -4.00 7.52
CA GLY A 147 1.25 -4.80 6.62
C GLY A 147 -0.18 -4.28 6.56
N MET A 148 -0.65 -3.98 5.36
CA MET A 148 -2.07 -3.83 5.09
C MET A 148 -2.64 -5.11 4.51
N GLN A 149 -3.93 -5.32 4.63
CA GLN A 149 -4.57 -6.47 4.00
C GLN A 149 -4.26 -6.54 2.50
N GLY A 150 -3.91 -7.72 2.04
CA GLY A 150 -3.62 -8.01 0.64
C GLY A 150 -4.10 -9.42 0.33
N GLY A 151 -3.95 -9.88 -0.87
CA GLY A 151 -4.23 -11.26 -1.22
C GLY A 151 -2.96 -12.01 -1.59
N PRO A 152 -3.05 -13.32 -1.81
CA PRO A 152 -1.90 -14.16 -2.15
C PRO A 152 -1.26 -13.81 -3.50
N ASN A 153 -1.91 -13.02 -4.30
CA ASN A 153 -1.43 -12.58 -5.62
C ASN A 153 -1.94 -11.17 -5.96
N GLU A 154 -1.65 -10.71 -7.17
CA GLU A 154 -2.06 -9.38 -7.64
C GLU A 154 -3.56 -9.25 -7.96
N VAL A 155 -4.32 -10.32 -7.94
CA VAL A 155 -5.75 -10.34 -8.29
C VAL A 155 -6.66 -10.46 -7.08
N CYS A 156 -6.29 -11.26 -6.09
CA CYS A 156 -7.12 -11.51 -4.91
C CYS A 156 -6.90 -10.42 -3.83
N GLY A 157 -7.96 -10.06 -3.14
CA GLY A 157 -7.93 -9.31 -1.89
C GLY A 157 -7.89 -10.22 -0.66
N SER A 158 -8.07 -9.62 0.50
CA SER A 158 -8.30 -10.31 1.78
C SER A 158 -9.40 -9.58 2.56
N GLY A 159 -10.12 -10.29 3.39
CA GLY A 159 -11.22 -9.73 4.16
C GLY A 159 -12.41 -10.67 4.26
N VAL A 160 -13.61 -10.10 4.30
CA VAL A 160 -14.84 -10.87 4.33
C VAL A 160 -15.03 -11.64 3.03
N LYS A 161 -15.19 -12.96 3.14
CA LYS A 161 -15.40 -13.84 1.99
C LYS A 161 -16.78 -13.58 1.36
N ILE A 162 -16.79 -13.28 0.08
CA ILE A 162 -17.98 -12.97 -0.67
C ILE A 162 -18.14 -13.86 -1.91
N ASN A 163 -19.40 -14.02 -2.32
CA ASN A 163 -19.73 -14.63 -3.61
C ASN A 163 -19.80 -13.57 -4.73
N LYS A 164 -20.17 -13.99 -5.94
CA LYS A 164 -20.30 -13.10 -7.12
C LYS A 164 -21.31 -11.97 -6.95
N ASP A 165 -22.26 -12.12 -6.05
CA ASP A 165 -23.31 -11.14 -5.75
C ASP A 165 -22.98 -10.31 -4.48
N CYS A 166 -21.71 -10.34 -4.05
CA CYS A 166 -21.21 -9.69 -2.83
C CYS A 166 -21.87 -10.16 -1.53
N GLY A 167 -22.63 -11.25 -1.55
CA GLY A 167 -23.22 -11.86 -0.36
C GLY A 167 -22.21 -12.72 0.39
N THR A 168 -22.33 -12.76 1.72
CA THR A 168 -21.55 -13.64 2.58
C THR A 168 -22.26 -14.99 2.77
N ASN A 169 -21.69 -15.87 3.58
CA ASN A 169 -22.36 -17.08 4.05
C ASN A 169 -23.51 -16.80 5.05
N VAL A 170 -23.63 -15.56 5.56
CA VAL A 170 -24.70 -15.15 6.46
C VAL A 170 -25.81 -14.50 5.63
N PRO A 171 -27.06 -15.04 5.65
CA PRO A 171 -28.19 -14.47 4.90
C PRO A 171 -28.43 -13.00 5.26
N GLY A 172 -28.57 -12.14 4.25
CA GLY A 172 -28.79 -10.71 4.44
C GLY A 172 -27.54 -9.88 4.74
N LEU A 173 -26.37 -10.51 4.89
CA LEU A 173 -25.10 -9.82 5.09
C LEU A 173 -24.30 -9.77 3.77
N TYR A 174 -23.96 -8.55 3.36
CA TYR A 174 -23.20 -8.26 2.15
C TYR A 174 -21.94 -7.48 2.50
N ALA A 175 -20.89 -7.67 1.71
CA ALA A 175 -19.64 -6.91 1.86
C ALA A 175 -19.10 -6.46 0.50
N GLY A 176 -18.41 -5.33 0.50
CA GLY A 176 -17.76 -4.79 -0.69
C GLY A 176 -16.61 -3.87 -0.30
N GLY A 177 -15.85 -3.41 -1.27
CA GLY A 177 -14.68 -2.57 -1.03
C GLY A 177 -13.50 -3.35 -0.47
N ASN A 178 -12.57 -2.65 0.15
CA ASN A 178 -11.35 -3.25 0.69
C ASN A 178 -11.58 -4.23 1.85
N GLY A 179 -12.77 -4.22 2.46
CA GLY A 179 -13.14 -5.18 3.49
C GLY A 179 -13.53 -6.56 2.94
N ALA A 180 -13.64 -6.73 1.61
CA ALA A 180 -14.01 -7.97 0.96
C ALA A 180 -12.81 -8.64 0.28
N ASP A 181 -12.78 -9.98 0.27
CA ASP A 181 -11.66 -10.79 -0.23
C ASP A 181 -11.37 -10.68 -1.74
N GLN A 182 -12.27 -10.07 -2.51
CA GLN A 182 -12.14 -9.95 -3.97
C GLN A 182 -11.83 -8.52 -4.44
N CYS A 183 -11.69 -7.57 -3.53
CA CYS A 183 -11.53 -6.16 -3.88
C CYS A 183 -10.13 -5.65 -3.52
N ARG A 184 -9.47 -4.91 -4.45
CA ARG A 184 -8.07 -4.52 -4.28
C ARG A 184 -7.69 -3.12 -4.74
N SER A 185 -8.63 -2.33 -5.18
CA SER A 185 -8.34 -1.02 -5.74
C SER A 185 -9.54 -0.11 -5.62
N LEU A 186 -9.33 1.18 -5.71
CA LEU A 186 -10.41 2.17 -5.57
C LEU A 186 -11.59 1.89 -6.52
N HIS A 187 -11.30 1.60 -7.79
CA HIS A 187 -12.37 1.30 -8.75
C HIS A 187 -13.12 0.01 -8.42
N MET A 188 -12.44 -1.04 -7.96
CA MET A 188 -13.09 -2.26 -7.49
C MET A 188 -13.89 -2.02 -6.22
N ALA A 189 -13.38 -1.20 -5.30
CA ALA A 189 -14.09 -0.85 -4.07
C ALA A 189 -15.41 -0.13 -4.37
N VAL A 190 -15.40 0.85 -5.27
CA VAL A 190 -16.61 1.57 -5.69
C VAL A 190 -17.58 0.62 -6.41
N THR A 191 -17.11 -0.16 -7.36
CA THR A 191 -17.94 -1.08 -8.15
C THR A 191 -18.59 -2.14 -7.28
N SER A 192 -17.80 -2.80 -6.42
CA SER A 192 -18.33 -3.83 -5.53
C SER A 192 -19.25 -3.27 -4.45
N GLY A 193 -18.99 -2.07 -3.94
CA GLY A 193 -19.89 -1.40 -2.99
C GLY A 193 -21.26 -1.09 -3.60
N ILE A 194 -21.28 -0.58 -4.84
CA ILE A 194 -22.53 -0.35 -5.59
C ILE A 194 -23.27 -1.68 -5.84
N HIS A 195 -22.53 -2.72 -6.23
CA HIS A 195 -23.12 -4.03 -6.49
C HIS A 195 -23.67 -4.65 -5.22
N ALA A 196 -22.92 -4.67 -4.14
CA ALA A 196 -23.36 -5.16 -2.83
C ALA A 196 -24.64 -4.45 -2.34
N GLY A 197 -24.68 -3.12 -2.47
CA GLY A 197 -25.87 -2.34 -2.10
C GLY A 197 -27.10 -2.70 -2.92
N ARG A 198 -26.97 -2.91 -4.23
CA ARG A 198 -28.05 -3.37 -5.10
C ARG A 198 -28.55 -4.75 -4.71
N MET A 199 -27.64 -5.69 -4.47
CA MET A 199 -28.02 -7.06 -4.10
C MET A 199 -28.66 -7.12 -2.71
N ALA A 200 -28.20 -6.32 -1.77
CA ALA A 200 -28.84 -6.17 -0.46
C ALA A 200 -30.27 -5.61 -0.58
N ALA A 201 -30.47 -4.61 -1.43
CA ALA A 201 -31.82 -4.06 -1.69
C ALA A 201 -32.76 -5.09 -2.32
N HIS A 202 -32.27 -5.89 -3.28
CA HIS A 202 -33.05 -6.99 -3.85
C HIS A 202 -33.43 -8.04 -2.82
N TYR A 203 -32.47 -8.40 -1.95
CA TYR A 203 -32.76 -9.32 -0.85
C TYR A 203 -33.86 -8.80 0.08
N CYS A 204 -33.76 -7.55 0.51
CA CYS A 204 -34.81 -6.93 1.36
C CYS A 204 -36.20 -6.89 0.68
N ALA A 205 -36.25 -6.67 -0.62
CA ALA A 205 -37.52 -6.66 -1.36
C ALA A 205 -38.11 -8.06 -1.56
N SER A 206 -37.38 -9.13 -1.29
CA SER A 206 -37.81 -10.52 -1.41
C SER A 206 -38.31 -11.13 -0.07
N LEU A 207 -38.15 -10.41 1.02
CA LEU A 207 -38.64 -10.78 2.36
C LEU A 207 -40.09 -10.40 2.51
#